data_744e43095ccacfb8143433061f8473a3
#
_entry.id   744e43095ccacfb8143433061f8473a3
#
_cell.length_a   1.000
_cell.length_b   1.000
_cell.length_c   1.000
_cell.angle_alpha   90.00
_cell.angle_beta   90.00
_cell.angle_gamma   90.00
#
_symmetry.space_group_name_H-M   'P 1'
#
loop_
_entity.id
_entity.type
_entity.pdbx_description
1 polymer ?
#
loop_
_entity_poly.entity_id
_entity_poly.type
_entity_poly.pdbx_seq_one_letter_code
_entity_poly.pdbx_strand_id
1 'polypeptide(L)'
;MVGLRLDDFDGGFIVAPWDRFKELIDWYSTHLDLKVTYEEDYPVEKMATLTFPALGCIHIKSVEHDHPHFAVDWGQNGNVRFCFTTTNLEAAHAYFREQNIQVTDVTQGAFDRSFDFFDPVGNRLTAIEPEPGTEALVAKAPDARFPFQAIPRFGVDRLDEAIAWYETNLGGRVERISEDGTSATVIITNEGAPVYLEIVRMDRTKSALTVAARPYWVIRKKADFFETHKRLQEQGWKVTDFAGNPKFLVMFHTYDPYGNQINVWCYEDC
;
A
#
# COMPACT_ATOMS: atom_id res chain seq x y z
N MET A 1 15.73 20.75 -6.19
CA MET A 1 14.50 20.49 -6.98
C MET A 1 13.88 19.23 -6.42
N VAL A 2 12.56 19.23 -6.19
CA VAL A 2 11.86 18.04 -5.70
C VAL A 2 11.88 16.95 -6.78
N GLY A 3 12.26 15.73 -6.41
CA GLY A 3 12.40 14.61 -7.35
C GLY A 3 11.07 14.09 -7.86
N LEU A 4 10.17 13.69 -6.99
CA LEU A 4 8.87 13.07 -7.30
C LEU A 4 7.74 13.91 -6.69
N ARG A 5 6.74 14.26 -7.48
CA ARG A 5 5.49 14.91 -7.02
C ARG A 5 4.33 13.96 -7.26
N LEU A 6 3.59 13.70 -6.20
CA LEU A 6 2.42 12.82 -6.19
C LEU A 6 1.19 13.66 -5.94
N ASP A 7 0.08 13.39 -6.64
CA ASP A 7 -1.15 14.14 -6.45
C ASP A 7 -1.95 13.56 -5.29
N ASP A 8 -2.19 12.24 -5.27
CA ASP A 8 -2.99 11.61 -4.21
C ASP A 8 -2.58 10.15 -3.99
N PHE A 9 -3.06 9.56 -2.89
CA PHE A 9 -3.04 8.12 -2.65
C PHE A 9 -4.28 7.48 -3.26
N ASP A 10 -4.10 6.44 -4.04
CA ASP A 10 -5.17 5.83 -4.83
C ASP A 10 -5.28 4.32 -4.58
N GLY A 11 -5.23 3.92 -3.31
CA GLY A 11 -5.35 2.53 -2.92
C GLY A 11 -4.16 1.69 -3.37
N GLY A 12 -4.36 0.83 -4.35
CA GLY A 12 -3.30 -0.02 -4.88
C GLY A 12 -3.77 -1.42 -5.22
N PHE A 13 -2.83 -2.33 -5.41
CA PHE A 13 -3.17 -3.72 -5.68
C PHE A 13 -2.26 -4.73 -4.95
N ILE A 14 -2.76 -5.94 -4.89
CA ILE A 14 -2.05 -7.11 -4.42
C ILE A 14 -1.85 -8.04 -5.62
N VAL A 15 -0.60 -8.38 -5.89
CA VAL A 15 -0.27 -9.36 -6.93
C VAL A 15 -0.58 -10.76 -6.38
N ALA A 16 -1.35 -11.53 -7.14
CA ALA A 16 -1.70 -12.91 -6.84
C ALA A 16 -0.91 -13.87 -7.75
N PRO A 17 -0.47 -15.04 -7.26
CA PRO A 17 -0.05 -16.13 -8.13
C PRO A 17 -1.20 -16.50 -9.08
N TRP A 18 -0.86 -16.85 -10.33
CA TRP A 18 -1.84 -17.09 -11.40
C TRP A 18 -2.91 -18.12 -11.04
N ASP A 19 -2.48 -19.20 -10.43
CA ASP A 19 -3.33 -20.32 -10.01
C ASP A 19 -4.09 -20.07 -8.70
N ARG A 20 -3.73 -19.01 -7.95
CA ARG A 20 -4.35 -18.66 -6.68
C ARG A 20 -5.18 -17.37 -6.72
N PHE A 21 -5.39 -16.82 -7.91
CA PHE A 21 -6.11 -15.56 -8.08
C PHE A 21 -7.51 -15.57 -7.45
N LYS A 22 -8.31 -16.61 -7.77
CA LYS A 22 -9.67 -16.75 -7.25
C LYS A 22 -9.69 -16.99 -5.74
N GLU A 23 -8.75 -17.78 -5.23
CA GLU A 23 -8.60 -18.02 -3.80
C GLU A 23 -8.40 -16.70 -3.03
N LEU A 24 -7.54 -15.80 -3.55
CA LEU A 24 -7.33 -14.51 -2.90
C LEU A 24 -8.58 -13.64 -2.93
N ILE A 25 -9.28 -13.55 -4.05
CA ILE A 25 -10.55 -12.80 -4.15
C ILE A 25 -11.54 -13.29 -3.09
N ASP A 26 -11.75 -14.60 -3.02
CA ASP A 26 -12.70 -15.21 -2.08
C ASP A 26 -12.26 -14.98 -0.63
N TRP A 27 -10.96 -15.04 -0.36
CA TRP A 27 -10.40 -14.80 0.97
C TRP A 27 -10.61 -13.33 1.41
N TYR A 28 -10.23 -12.35 0.57
CA TYR A 28 -10.40 -10.94 0.88
C TYR A 28 -11.88 -10.55 1.04
N SER A 29 -12.74 -11.08 0.17
CA SER A 29 -14.19 -10.85 0.27
C SER A 29 -14.76 -11.40 1.56
N THR A 30 -14.36 -12.62 1.96
CA THR A 30 -14.89 -13.29 3.15
C THR A 30 -14.36 -12.70 4.44
N HIS A 31 -13.05 -12.43 4.52
CA HIS A 31 -12.40 -12.10 5.78
C HIS A 31 -12.28 -10.60 6.03
N LEU A 32 -12.28 -9.77 4.98
CA LEU A 32 -12.24 -8.31 5.11
C LEU A 32 -13.59 -7.64 4.78
N ASP A 33 -14.65 -8.41 4.55
CA ASP A 33 -15.99 -7.90 4.18
C ASP A 33 -15.98 -7.07 2.87
N LEU A 34 -15.04 -7.36 1.95
CA LEU A 34 -14.92 -6.62 0.70
C LEU A 34 -15.90 -7.17 -0.35
N LYS A 35 -16.51 -6.27 -1.11
CA LYS A 35 -17.40 -6.64 -2.20
C LYS A 35 -16.65 -6.64 -3.52
N VAL A 36 -16.67 -7.75 -4.25
CA VAL A 36 -16.20 -7.79 -5.64
C VAL A 36 -17.14 -6.94 -6.50
N THR A 37 -16.62 -5.86 -7.07
CA THR A 37 -17.38 -4.93 -7.93
C THR A 37 -17.00 -5.03 -9.39
N TYR A 38 -15.84 -5.62 -9.66
CA TYR A 38 -15.35 -5.84 -11.01
C TYR A 38 -14.42 -7.07 -11.03
N GLU A 39 -14.49 -7.88 -12.08
CA GLU A 39 -13.59 -9.00 -12.31
C GLU A 39 -13.37 -9.21 -13.81
N GLU A 40 -12.11 -9.35 -14.20
CA GLU A 40 -11.67 -9.70 -15.56
C GLU A 40 -10.73 -10.90 -15.50
N ASP A 41 -10.92 -11.81 -16.43
CA ASP A 41 -10.09 -13.00 -16.61
C ASP A 41 -9.66 -13.09 -18.08
N TYR A 42 -8.58 -12.42 -18.43
CA TYR A 42 -7.99 -12.49 -19.76
C TYR A 42 -6.89 -13.56 -19.80
N PRO A 43 -6.55 -14.07 -21.00
CA PRO A 43 -5.54 -15.13 -21.15
C PRO A 43 -4.16 -14.80 -20.59
N VAL A 44 -3.82 -13.52 -20.43
CA VAL A 44 -2.49 -13.05 -20.00
C VAL A 44 -2.52 -12.20 -18.73
N GLU A 45 -3.69 -11.78 -18.30
CA GLU A 45 -3.87 -10.90 -17.14
C GLU A 45 -5.24 -11.13 -16.51
N LYS A 46 -5.29 -11.16 -15.19
CA LYS A 46 -6.52 -11.20 -14.39
C LYS A 46 -6.55 -10.03 -13.44
N MET A 47 -7.70 -9.43 -13.24
CA MET A 47 -7.89 -8.35 -12.29
C MET A 47 -9.26 -8.44 -11.63
N ALA A 48 -9.31 -8.18 -10.33
CA ALA A 48 -10.55 -7.97 -9.60
C ALA A 48 -10.45 -6.68 -8.77
N THR A 49 -11.56 -5.94 -8.70
CA THR A 49 -11.72 -4.78 -7.81
C THR A 49 -12.60 -5.18 -6.64
N LEU A 50 -12.07 -5.01 -5.45
CA LEU A 50 -12.75 -5.28 -4.19
C LEU A 50 -12.97 -3.97 -3.45
N THR A 51 -14.21 -3.61 -3.24
CA THR A 51 -14.63 -2.32 -2.66
C THR A 51 -14.91 -2.49 -1.17
N PHE A 52 -14.38 -1.59 -0.37
CA PHE A 52 -14.67 -1.49 1.06
C PHE A 52 -16.09 -1.00 1.32
N PRO A 53 -16.71 -1.41 2.44
CA PRO A 53 -18.09 -1.02 2.75
C PRO A 53 -18.33 0.48 2.90
N ALA A 54 -17.34 1.24 3.41
CA ALA A 54 -17.50 2.68 3.64
C ALA A 54 -16.78 3.53 2.58
N LEU A 55 -15.55 3.19 2.20
CA LEU A 55 -14.76 4.02 1.27
C LEU A 55 -13.57 3.24 0.69
N GLY A 56 -13.34 3.44 -0.61
CA GLY A 56 -12.16 2.97 -1.33
C GLY A 56 -12.26 1.53 -1.82
N CYS A 57 -11.21 1.10 -2.49
CA CYS A 57 -11.07 -0.25 -3.03
C CYS A 57 -9.61 -0.69 -3.03
N ILE A 58 -9.40 -1.98 -3.14
CA ILE A 58 -8.12 -2.58 -3.54
C ILE A 58 -8.35 -3.45 -4.77
N HIS A 59 -7.27 -3.69 -5.50
CA HIS A 59 -7.30 -4.59 -6.64
C HIS A 59 -6.50 -5.85 -6.34
N ILE A 60 -6.99 -7.00 -6.80
CA ILE A 60 -6.20 -8.22 -6.90
C ILE A 60 -5.80 -8.36 -8.35
N LYS A 61 -4.52 -8.52 -8.63
CA LYS A 61 -4.00 -8.60 -9.99
C LYS A 61 -3.10 -9.82 -10.15
N SER A 62 -3.22 -10.49 -11.27
CA SER A 62 -2.37 -11.62 -11.65
C SER A 62 -1.94 -11.50 -13.09
N VAL A 63 -0.69 -11.86 -13.38
CA VAL A 63 -0.11 -11.78 -14.72
C VAL A 63 0.57 -13.12 -15.02
N GLU A 64 0.24 -13.74 -16.16
CA GLU A 64 0.69 -15.09 -16.52
C GLU A 64 2.20 -15.18 -16.74
N HIS A 65 2.83 -14.13 -17.24
CA HIS A 65 4.24 -14.14 -17.64
C HIS A 65 5.10 -13.30 -16.69
N ASP A 66 6.40 -13.63 -16.66
CA ASP A 66 7.43 -12.90 -15.92
C ASP A 66 7.59 -11.45 -16.43
N HIS A 67 6.59 -10.61 -16.18
CA HIS A 67 6.71 -9.20 -16.46
C HIS A 67 7.50 -8.55 -15.32
N PRO A 68 8.65 -7.90 -15.57
CA PRO A 68 9.52 -7.38 -14.51
C PRO A 68 8.81 -6.46 -13.52
N HIS A 69 7.82 -5.69 -13.98
CA HIS A 69 7.03 -4.81 -13.10
C HIS A 69 6.17 -5.60 -12.11
N PHE A 70 5.71 -6.80 -12.46
CA PHE A 70 4.86 -7.64 -11.62
C PHE A 70 5.60 -8.79 -10.95
N ALA A 71 6.92 -8.89 -11.15
CA ALA A 71 7.74 -9.85 -10.40
C ALA A 71 7.54 -9.65 -8.89
N VAL A 72 7.47 -10.75 -8.15
CA VAL A 72 7.28 -10.74 -6.69
C VAL A 72 8.33 -11.64 -6.05
N ASP A 73 8.98 -11.13 -5.02
CA ASP A 73 9.86 -11.91 -4.15
C ASP A 73 8.99 -12.71 -3.16
N TRP A 74 8.37 -13.79 -3.64
CA TRP A 74 7.45 -14.61 -2.86
C TRP A 74 8.07 -15.14 -1.57
N GLY A 75 7.25 -15.13 -0.51
CA GLY A 75 7.69 -15.55 0.82
C GLY A 75 8.56 -14.52 1.54
N GLN A 76 8.77 -13.33 0.96
CA GLN A 76 9.44 -12.22 1.58
C GLN A 76 8.43 -11.12 1.92
N ASN A 77 8.43 -10.69 3.18
CA ASN A 77 7.66 -9.54 3.59
C ASN A 77 8.55 -8.29 3.53
N GLY A 78 8.18 -7.35 2.68
CA GLY A 78 8.81 -6.03 2.66
C GLY A 78 8.39 -5.19 3.86
N ASN A 79 8.94 -4.00 3.93
CA ASN A 79 8.62 -3.03 4.99
C ASN A 79 7.43 -2.12 4.63
N VAL A 80 6.89 -2.27 3.42
CA VAL A 80 5.65 -1.60 2.98
C VAL A 80 4.47 -2.50 3.30
N ARG A 81 3.45 -1.95 3.98
CA ARG A 81 2.26 -2.70 4.36
C ARG A 81 1.00 -1.93 4.02
N PHE A 82 0.00 -2.65 3.51
CA PHE A 82 -1.37 -2.15 3.55
C PHE A 82 -1.90 -2.21 4.97
N CYS A 83 -2.60 -1.14 5.34
CA CYS A 83 -3.30 -1.05 6.60
C CYS A 83 -4.80 -0.93 6.35
N PHE A 84 -5.58 -1.56 7.21
CA PHE A 84 -7.04 -1.57 7.13
C PHE A 84 -7.61 -1.17 8.47
N THR A 85 -8.46 -0.17 8.46
CA THR A 85 -9.17 0.25 9.67
C THR A 85 -10.22 -0.79 10.03
N THR A 86 -10.25 -1.21 11.30
CA THR A 86 -11.29 -2.09 11.83
C THR A 86 -12.17 -1.37 12.84
N THR A 87 -13.47 -1.68 12.84
CA THR A 87 -14.42 -1.11 13.82
C THR A 87 -14.18 -1.60 15.24
N ASN A 88 -13.57 -2.79 15.40
CA ASN A 88 -13.26 -3.41 16.67
C ASN A 88 -12.04 -4.33 16.55
N LEU A 89 -10.89 -3.84 17.04
CA LEU A 89 -9.60 -4.52 16.89
C LEU A 89 -9.57 -5.90 17.57
N GLU A 90 -10.10 -6.01 18.78
CA GLU A 90 -10.15 -7.26 19.53
C GLU A 90 -11.04 -8.30 18.86
N ALA A 91 -12.21 -7.87 18.38
CA ALA A 91 -13.13 -8.76 17.70
C ALA A 91 -12.54 -9.24 16.36
N ALA A 92 -11.88 -8.36 15.60
CA ALA A 92 -11.20 -8.73 14.35
C ALA A 92 -10.05 -9.72 14.61
N HIS A 93 -9.24 -9.47 15.65
CA HIS A 93 -8.14 -10.36 16.06
C HIS A 93 -8.66 -11.74 16.47
N ALA A 94 -9.70 -11.80 17.33
CA ALA A 94 -10.34 -13.05 17.76
C ALA A 94 -10.90 -13.83 16.57
N TYR A 95 -11.63 -13.15 15.67
CA TYR A 95 -12.18 -13.75 14.44
C TYR A 95 -11.08 -14.40 13.59
N PHE A 96 -9.97 -13.71 13.33
CA PHE A 96 -8.90 -14.27 12.51
C PHE A 96 -8.27 -15.51 13.15
N ARG A 97 -8.10 -15.51 14.47
CA ARG A 97 -7.61 -16.69 15.20
C ARG A 97 -8.58 -17.87 15.09
N GLU A 98 -9.88 -17.64 15.23
CA GLU A 98 -10.92 -18.66 15.07
C GLU A 98 -10.95 -19.24 13.65
N GLN A 99 -10.65 -18.42 12.64
CA GLN A 99 -10.54 -18.86 11.25
C GLN A 99 -9.17 -19.49 10.93
N ASN A 100 -8.28 -19.69 11.91
CA ASN A 100 -6.91 -20.19 11.75
C ASN A 100 -6.05 -19.32 10.80
N ILE A 101 -6.37 -18.04 10.69
CA ILE A 101 -5.53 -17.06 9.97
C ILE A 101 -4.36 -16.69 10.89
N GLN A 102 -3.16 -16.68 10.32
CA GLN A 102 -1.96 -16.27 11.06
C GLN A 102 -2.07 -14.79 11.44
N VAL A 103 -1.89 -14.47 12.73
CA VAL A 103 -1.88 -13.11 13.27
C VAL A 103 -0.75 -12.94 14.27
N THR A 104 -0.31 -11.69 14.46
CA THR A 104 0.55 -11.30 15.61
C THR A 104 -0.31 -10.92 16.80
N ASP A 105 0.28 -10.76 17.96
CA ASP A 105 -0.42 -10.16 19.09
C ASP A 105 -0.80 -8.71 18.79
N VAL A 106 -1.88 -8.25 19.45
CA VAL A 106 -2.25 -6.82 19.42
C VAL A 106 -1.18 -6.03 20.17
N THR A 107 -0.65 -5.00 19.54
CA THR A 107 0.39 -4.14 20.11
C THR A 107 -0.06 -2.69 20.16
N GLN A 108 0.43 -1.96 21.17
CA GLN A 108 0.33 -0.52 21.21
C GLN A 108 1.48 0.07 20.41
N GLY A 109 1.16 0.66 19.26
CA GLY A 109 2.09 1.48 18.49
C GLY A 109 2.15 2.92 19.02
N ALA A 110 2.94 3.76 18.37
CA ALA A 110 3.11 5.16 18.75
C ALA A 110 1.83 5.99 18.59
N PHE A 111 0.99 5.69 17.61
CA PHE A 111 -0.22 6.45 17.31
C PHE A 111 -1.51 5.64 17.39
N ASP A 112 -1.43 4.33 17.29
CA ASP A 112 -2.58 3.46 17.25
C ASP A 112 -2.26 2.09 17.89
N ARG A 113 -3.32 1.31 18.12
CA ARG A 113 -3.22 -0.11 18.41
C ARG A 113 -3.42 -0.88 17.11
N SER A 114 -2.64 -1.94 16.94
CA SER A 114 -2.67 -2.71 15.71
C SER A 114 -2.21 -4.15 15.90
N PHE A 115 -2.52 -5.01 14.93
CA PHE A 115 -1.90 -6.31 14.77
C PHE A 115 -1.68 -6.60 13.29
N ASP A 116 -0.70 -7.44 12.99
CA ASP A 116 -0.52 -7.93 11.64
C ASP A 116 -1.26 -9.25 11.43
N PHE A 117 -1.71 -9.45 10.19
CA PHE A 117 -2.30 -10.70 9.73
C PHE A 117 -1.76 -11.05 8.35
N PHE A 118 -1.91 -12.31 7.96
CA PHE A 118 -1.33 -12.82 6.74
C PHE A 118 -2.39 -13.43 5.85
N ASP A 119 -2.36 -13.06 4.57
CA ASP A 119 -3.22 -13.67 3.57
C ASP A 119 -2.73 -15.07 3.16
N PRO A 120 -3.49 -15.83 2.35
CA PRO A 120 -3.11 -17.19 1.98
C PRO A 120 -1.76 -17.34 1.27
N VAL A 121 -1.27 -16.29 0.61
CA VAL A 121 0.04 -16.31 -0.08
C VAL A 121 1.16 -15.70 0.76
N GLY A 122 0.86 -15.34 2.01
CA GLY A 122 1.83 -14.86 2.99
C GLY A 122 2.08 -13.37 2.96
N ASN A 123 1.25 -12.57 2.31
CA ASN A 123 1.36 -11.12 2.39
C ASN A 123 1.04 -10.63 3.80
N ARG A 124 1.94 -9.83 4.36
CA ARG A 124 1.77 -9.19 5.66
C ARG A 124 0.93 -7.92 5.50
N LEU A 125 -0.17 -7.87 6.22
CA LEU A 125 -1.15 -6.79 6.25
C LEU A 125 -1.35 -6.35 7.70
N THR A 126 -1.84 -5.14 7.93
CA THR A 126 -2.00 -4.60 9.29
C THR A 126 -3.45 -4.15 9.51
N ALA A 127 -4.07 -4.64 10.59
CA ALA A 127 -5.32 -4.12 11.11
C ALA A 127 -5.04 -3.03 12.15
N ILE A 128 -5.73 -1.90 12.06
CA ILE A 128 -5.55 -0.76 12.96
C ILE A 128 -6.88 -0.28 13.54
N GLU A 129 -6.84 0.32 14.73
CA GLU A 129 -7.98 1.07 15.27
C GLU A 129 -8.30 2.29 14.42
N PRO A 130 -9.55 2.79 14.44
CA PRO A 130 -9.90 4.02 13.73
C PRO A 130 -9.07 5.21 14.23
N GLU A 131 -8.47 5.93 13.30
CA GLU A 131 -7.78 7.18 13.64
C GLU A 131 -8.77 8.29 13.99
N PRO A 132 -8.40 9.23 14.88
CA PRO A 132 -9.21 10.42 15.14
C PRO A 132 -9.57 11.16 13.85
N GLY A 133 -10.85 11.53 13.71
CA GLY A 133 -11.37 12.19 12.50
C GLY A 133 -11.96 11.24 11.46
N THR A 134 -11.86 9.92 11.66
CA THR A 134 -12.45 8.91 10.76
C THR A 134 -13.82 8.39 11.21
N GLU A 135 -14.38 8.92 12.30
CA GLU A 135 -15.63 8.46 12.91
C GLU A 135 -16.81 8.47 11.93
N ALA A 136 -16.85 9.48 11.06
CA ALA A 136 -17.90 9.58 10.03
C ALA A 136 -17.78 8.49 8.96
N LEU A 137 -16.58 8.00 8.66
CA LEU A 137 -16.36 6.88 7.76
C LEU A 137 -16.75 5.55 8.42
N VAL A 138 -16.34 5.34 9.67
CA VAL A 138 -16.74 4.17 10.45
C VAL A 138 -18.26 4.09 10.56
N ALA A 139 -18.93 5.22 10.81
CA ALA A 139 -20.39 5.30 10.93
C ALA A 139 -21.14 4.92 9.63
N LYS A 140 -20.51 4.98 8.46
CA LYS A 140 -21.13 4.53 7.19
C LYS A 140 -21.27 3.01 7.08
N ALA A 141 -20.45 2.26 7.79
CA ALA A 141 -20.46 0.80 7.78
C ALA A 141 -20.12 0.24 9.19
N PRO A 142 -20.97 0.50 10.19
CA PRO A 142 -20.66 0.20 11.59
C PRO A 142 -20.54 -1.32 11.89
N ASP A 143 -21.19 -2.14 11.08
CA ASP A 143 -21.16 -3.59 11.22
C ASP A 143 -20.05 -4.27 10.42
N ALA A 144 -19.33 -3.50 9.57
CA ALA A 144 -18.24 -4.03 8.79
C ALA A 144 -17.00 -4.23 9.65
N ARG A 145 -16.31 -5.37 9.47
CA ARG A 145 -15.05 -5.64 10.16
C ARG A 145 -13.95 -4.67 9.72
N PHE A 146 -13.90 -4.38 8.40
CA PHE A 146 -12.96 -3.43 7.81
C PHE A 146 -13.70 -2.45 6.90
N PRO A 147 -14.12 -1.27 7.42
CA PRO A 147 -14.88 -0.30 6.66
C PRO A 147 -14.12 0.41 5.55
N PHE A 148 -12.81 0.61 5.68
CA PHE A 148 -11.98 1.29 4.69
C PHE A 148 -10.50 0.97 4.84
N GLN A 149 -9.73 1.28 3.80
CA GLN A 149 -8.27 1.20 3.81
C GLN A 149 -7.69 2.41 4.55
N ALA A 150 -6.75 2.15 5.45
CA ALA A 150 -5.96 3.18 6.11
C ALA A 150 -4.69 3.52 5.32
N ILE A 151 -3.95 4.52 5.79
CA ILE A 151 -2.68 4.92 5.20
C ILE A 151 -1.65 3.78 5.23
N PRO A 152 -0.82 3.63 4.18
CA PRO A 152 0.21 2.60 4.16
C PRO A 152 1.33 2.91 5.15
N ARG A 153 1.95 1.84 5.70
CA ARG A 153 3.10 1.92 6.59
C ARG A 153 4.38 1.56 5.86
N PHE A 154 5.40 2.36 6.11
CA PHE A 154 6.73 2.19 5.57
C PHE A 154 7.72 1.99 6.73
N GLY A 155 8.39 0.86 6.75
CA GLY A 155 9.47 0.60 7.70
C GLY A 155 10.75 1.32 7.27
N VAL A 156 11.40 1.97 8.23
CA VAL A 156 12.68 2.66 8.05
C VAL A 156 13.60 2.33 9.23
N ASP A 157 14.90 2.43 9.08
CA ASP A 157 15.80 2.16 10.21
C ASP A 157 16.28 3.44 10.93
N ARG A 158 16.09 4.61 10.29
CA ARG A 158 16.43 5.93 10.85
C ARG A 158 15.36 6.93 10.45
N LEU A 159 14.56 7.33 11.42
CA LEU A 159 13.38 8.16 11.17
C LEU A 159 13.75 9.57 10.72
N ASP A 160 14.77 10.18 11.33
CA ASP A 160 15.27 11.53 10.99
C ASP A 160 15.76 11.63 9.54
N GLU A 161 16.54 10.65 9.11
CA GLU A 161 17.02 10.57 7.73
C GLU A 161 15.87 10.28 6.74
N ALA A 162 14.94 9.42 7.12
CA ALA A 162 13.76 9.14 6.31
C ALA A 162 12.92 10.41 6.11
N ILE A 163 12.58 11.10 7.18
CA ILE A 163 11.82 12.36 7.10
C ILE A 163 12.52 13.34 6.17
N ALA A 164 13.81 13.59 6.39
CA ALA A 164 14.58 14.53 5.56
C ALA A 164 14.58 14.12 4.06
N TRP A 165 14.65 12.82 3.80
CA TRP A 165 14.56 12.30 2.43
C TRP A 165 13.18 12.54 1.80
N TYR A 166 12.10 12.22 2.53
CA TYR A 166 10.72 12.41 2.05
C TYR A 166 10.40 13.89 1.82
N GLU A 167 10.85 14.78 2.72
CA GLU A 167 10.70 16.24 2.55
C GLU A 167 11.44 16.73 1.30
N THR A 168 12.70 16.32 1.13
CA THR A 168 13.55 16.79 0.03
C THR A 168 13.09 16.24 -1.32
N ASN A 169 12.77 14.96 -1.38
CA ASN A 169 12.60 14.24 -2.64
C ASN A 169 11.13 14.09 -3.08
N LEU A 170 10.18 14.00 -2.14
CA LEU A 170 8.76 13.96 -2.44
C LEU A 170 8.04 15.28 -2.15
N GLY A 171 8.75 16.26 -1.58
CA GLY A 171 8.14 17.50 -1.09
C GLY A 171 7.25 17.24 0.11
N GLY A 172 7.59 16.21 0.87
CA GLY A 172 6.86 15.79 2.05
C GLY A 172 6.78 16.89 3.12
N ARG A 173 5.76 16.82 3.94
CA ARG A 173 5.58 17.68 5.10
C ARG A 173 5.22 16.82 6.30
N VAL A 174 6.01 16.90 7.35
CA VAL A 174 5.71 16.21 8.60
C VAL A 174 4.40 16.72 9.17
N GLU A 175 3.51 15.83 9.49
CA GLU A 175 2.25 16.10 10.17
C GLU A 175 2.40 15.88 11.69
N ARG A 176 2.99 14.75 12.07
CA ARG A 176 3.28 14.43 13.48
C ARG A 176 4.50 13.52 13.60
N ILE A 177 5.17 13.62 14.74
CA ILE A 177 6.22 12.68 15.16
C ILE A 177 5.83 12.16 16.54
N SER A 178 6.07 10.86 16.80
CA SER A 178 5.81 10.26 18.11
C SER A 178 6.74 10.82 19.18
N GLU A 179 6.28 10.84 20.43
CA GLU A 179 7.06 11.37 21.57
C GLU A 179 8.39 10.61 21.77
N ASP A 180 8.39 9.31 21.47
CA ASP A 180 9.57 8.45 21.56
C ASP A 180 10.48 8.52 20.32
N GLY A 181 10.09 9.28 19.28
CA GLY A 181 10.86 9.44 18.06
C GLY A 181 10.93 8.18 17.18
N THR A 182 10.04 7.20 17.38
CA THR A 182 10.07 5.94 16.63
C THR A 182 9.18 5.93 15.40
N SER A 183 8.27 6.88 15.28
CA SER A 183 7.29 6.94 14.19
C SER A 183 6.95 8.36 13.78
N ALA A 184 6.57 8.54 12.52
CA ALA A 184 6.08 9.80 11.99
C ALA A 184 4.98 9.59 10.94
N THR A 185 4.09 10.57 10.83
CA THR A 185 3.19 10.70 9.69
C THR A 185 3.68 11.84 8.81
N VAL A 186 3.90 11.56 7.53
CA VAL A 186 4.43 12.52 6.55
C VAL A 186 3.46 12.60 5.38
N ILE A 187 2.91 13.77 5.13
CA ILE A 187 2.09 14.03 3.94
C ILE A 187 3.02 14.12 2.75
N ILE A 188 2.82 13.28 1.74
CA ILE A 188 3.68 13.17 0.56
C ILE A 188 2.97 13.49 -0.75
N THR A 189 1.69 13.86 -0.70
CA THR A 189 0.90 14.17 -1.88
C THR A 189 0.39 15.61 -1.85
N ASN A 190 0.04 16.13 -3.02
CA ASN A 190 -0.53 17.46 -3.17
C ASN A 190 -1.91 17.59 -2.49
N GLU A 191 -2.70 16.52 -2.49
CA GLU A 191 -4.05 16.46 -1.92
C GLU A 191 -4.08 16.08 -0.43
N GLY A 192 -2.90 15.87 0.18
CA GLY A 192 -2.77 15.71 1.63
C GLY A 192 -2.74 14.27 2.11
N ALA A 193 -2.59 13.27 1.21
CA ALA A 193 -2.47 11.88 1.63
C ALA A 193 -1.10 11.62 2.27
N PRO A 194 -1.09 11.07 3.49
CA PRO A 194 0.14 10.78 4.21
C PRO A 194 0.66 9.35 3.97
N VAL A 195 1.88 9.12 4.46
CA VAL A 195 2.43 7.80 4.78
C VAL A 195 2.79 7.76 6.26
N TYR A 196 2.70 6.58 6.85
CA TYR A 196 3.19 6.31 8.19
C TYR A 196 4.60 5.72 8.10
N LEU A 197 5.57 6.40 8.69
CA LEU A 197 6.95 5.91 8.81
C LEU A 197 7.13 5.33 10.22
N GLU A 198 7.74 4.14 10.31
CA GLU A 198 8.03 3.51 11.60
C GLU A 198 9.45 2.93 11.60
N ILE A 199 10.15 3.06 12.73
CA ILE A 199 11.44 2.41 12.91
C ILE A 199 11.24 0.90 13.02
N VAL A 200 11.88 0.16 12.10
CA VAL A 200 11.92 -1.31 12.11
C VAL A 200 13.36 -1.80 12.01
N ARG A 201 13.61 -2.98 12.56
CA ARG A 201 14.91 -3.63 12.35
C ARG A 201 15.00 -4.12 10.91
N MET A 202 15.73 -3.41 10.08
CA MET A 202 15.90 -3.73 8.66
C MET A 202 17.08 -4.65 8.41
N ASP A 203 16.87 -5.61 7.53
CA ASP A 203 17.96 -6.31 6.85
C ASP A 203 18.29 -5.57 5.54
N ARG A 204 19.29 -4.71 5.58
CA ARG A 204 19.70 -3.89 4.41
C ARG A 204 20.19 -4.73 3.23
N THR A 205 20.49 -6.02 3.43
CA THR A 205 20.82 -6.92 2.32
C THR A 205 19.59 -7.29 1.48
N LYS A 206 18.41 -7.09 2.04
CA LYS A 206 17.10 -7.27 1.39
C LYS A 206 16.48 -5.95 0.90
N SER A 207 17.30 -4.94 0.64
CA SER A 207 16.82 -3.68 0.10
C SER A 207 16.18 -3.86 -1.28
N ALA A 208 15.10 -3.13 -1.52
CA ALA A 208 14.36 -3.13 -2.79
C ALA A 208 13.69 -4.47 -3.16
N LEU A 209 13.10 -5.15 -2.15
CA LEU A 209 12.20 -6.28 -2.39
C LEU A 209 10.97 -5.82 -3.18
N THR A 210 10.61 -6.61 -4.17
CA THR A 210 9.38 -6.42 -4.91
C THR A 210 8.27 -7.24 -4.23
N VAL A 211 7.49 -6.56 -3.40
CA VAL A 211 6.41 -7.18 -2.62
C VAL A 211 5.12 -7.30 -3.41
N ALA A 212 4.25 -8.23 -3.02
CA ALA A 212 2.97 -8.41 -3.66
C ALA A 212 1.96 -7.29 -3.30
N ALA A 213 1.98 -6.82 -2.05
CA ALA A 213 1.12 -5.71 -1.60
C ALA A 213 1.72 -4.36 -2.00
N ARG A 214 1.08 -3.66 -2.92
CA ARG A 214 1.61 -2.45 -3.57
C ARG A 214 0.66 -1.28 -3.42
N PRO A 215 0.88 -0.40 -2.44
CA PRO A 215 0.22 0.90 -2.39
C PRO A 215 0.59 1.73 -3.63
N TYR A 216 -0.38 2.42 -4.20
CA TYR A 216 -0.19 3.27 -5.37
C TYR A 216 -0.56 4.70 -5.10
N TRP A 217 0.21 5.58 -5.71
CA TRP A 217 -0.04 7.01 -5.79
C TRP A 217 -0.24 7.42 -7.23
N VAL A 218 -1.07 8.43 -7.43
CA VAL A 218 -1.40 8.94 -8.77
C VAL A 218 -0.63 10.20 -9.10
N ILE A 219 -0.24 10.32 -10.37
CA ILE A 219 0.08 11.59 -11.03
C ILE A 219 -0.99 11.75 -12.11
N ARG A 220 -1.93 12.69 -11.93
CA ARG A 220 -3.13 12.78 -12.76
C ARG A 220 -2.83 13.22 -14.18
N LYS A 221 -1.87 14.13 -14.37
CA LYS A 221 -1.51 14.62 -15.71
C LYS A 221 -0.46 13.75 -16.36
N LYS A 222 -0.81 13.16 -17.51
CA LYS A 222 0.11 12.30 -18.29
C LYS A 222 1.44 12.98 -18.62
N ALA A 223 1.43 14.26 -19.02
CA ALA A 223 2.66 14.98 -19.30
C ALA A 223 3.59 15.03 -18.09
N ASP A 224 3.04 15.36 -16.90
CA ASP A 224 3.79 15.44 -15.65
C ASP A 224 4.31 14.07 -15.23
N PHE A 225 3.53 13.00 -15.47
CA PHE A 225 3.91 11.61 -15.19
C PHE A 225 5.16 11.20 -16.00
N PHE A 226 5.13 11.40 -17.34
CA PHE A 226 6.26 11.04 -18.20
C PHE A 226 7.49 11.92 -17.95
N GLU A 227 7.29 13.21 -17.71
CA GLU A 227 8.38 14.11 -17.35
C GLU A 227 9.01 13.73 -16.02
N THR A 228 8.20 13.36 -15.03
CA THR A 228 8.68 12.89 -13.72
C THR A 228 9.52 11.64 -13.86
N HIS A 229 9.07 10.63 -14.58
CA HIS A 229 9.84 9.40 -14.81
C HIS A 229 11.21 9.70 -15.43
N LYS A 230 11.24 10.51 -16.51
CA LYS A 230 12.49 10.92 -17.18
C LYS A 230 13.42 11.66 -16.22
N ARG A 231 12.90 12.61 -15.46
CA ARG A 231 13.67 13.39 -14.49
C ARG A 231 14.29 12.51 -13.38
N LEU A 232 13.53 11.54 -12.87
CA LEU A 232 14.02 10.59 -11.87
C LEU A 232 15.18 9.75 -12.42
N GLN A 233 15.08 9.28 -13.67
CA GLN A 233 16.18 8.56 -14.35
C GLN A 233 17.42 9.46 -14.50
N GLU A 234 17.26 10.70 -14.94
CA GLU A 234 18.36 11.68 -15.10
C GLU A 234 19.02 12.02 -13.75
N GLN A 235 18.28 11.96 -12.65
CA GLN A 235 18.79 12.12 -11.29
C GLN A 235 19.44 10.86 -10.71
N GLY A 236 19.45 9.76 -11.46
CA GLY A 236 20.05 8.50 -11.04
C GLY A 236 19.22 7.66 -10.07
N TRP A 237 17.90 7.92 -10.00
CA TRP A 237 17.01 7.08 -9.20
C TRP A 237 16.85 5.71 -9.85
N LYS A 238 16.71 4.67 -9.02
CA LYS A 238 16.28 3.35 -9.50
C LYS A 238 14.80 3.41 -9.86
N VAL A 239 14.49 3.52 -11.15
CA VAL A 239 13.14 3.60 -11.69
C VAL A 239 12.93 2.48 -12.69
N THR A 240 11.79 1.79 -12.61
CA THR A 240 11.46 0.74 -13.60
C THR A 240 11.00 1.34 -14.93
N ASP A 241 11.07 0.54 -15.97
CA ASP A 241 10.40 0.84 -17.23
C ASP A 241 8.89 0.94 -17.01
N PHE A 242 8.19 1.54 -17.98
CA PHE A 242 6.74 1.63 -17.93
C PHE A 242 6.09 0.26 -18.10
N ALA A 243 5.07 0.00 -17.30
CA ALA A 243 4.14 -1.10 -17.46
C ALA A 243 2.73 -0.56 -17.77
N GLY A 244 1.91 -1.38 -18.42
CA GLY A 244 0.55 -1.00 -18.81
C GLY A 244 0.47 -0.32 -20.19
N ASN A 245 -0.67 0.29 -20.45
CA ASN A 245 -0.96 0.94 -21.73
C ASN A 245 -1.00 2.46 -21.55
N PRO A 246 -0.10 3.23 -22.19
CA PRO A 246 -0.07 4.70 -22.05
C PRO A 246 -1.36 5.41 -22.48
N LYS A 247 -2.27 4.74 -23.22
CA LYS A 247 -3.57 5.32 -23.59
C LYS A 247 -4.60 5.23 -22.46
N PHE A 248 -4.45 4.26 -21.57
CA PHE A 248 -5.42 3.99 -20.49
C PHE A 248 -4.77 4.12 -19.12
N LEU A 249 -4.04 3.13 -18.71
CA LEU A 249 -3.35 3.05 -17.43
C LEU A 249 -1.88 2.73 -17.66
N VAL A 250 -1.00 3.58 -17.20
CA VAL A 250 0.46 3.37 -17.24
C VAL A 250 1.04 3.54 -15.85
N MET A 251 2.06 2.76 -15.54
CA MET A 251 2.66 2.76 -14.21
C MET A 251 4.17 2.57 -14.27
N PHE A 252 4.85 3.00 -13.22
CA PHE A 252 6.22 2.66 -12.89
C PHE A 252 6.39 2.56 -11.39
N HIS A 253 7.51 2.05 -10.91
CA HIS A 253 7.88 2.17 -9.51
C HIS A 253 9.33 2.62 -9.33
N THR A 254 9.57 3.21 -8.18
CA THR A 254 10.88 3.60 -7.67
C THR A 254 11.00 3.18 -6.21
N TYR A 255 12.10 3.50 -5.56
CA TYR A 255 12.38 3.09 -4.19
C TYR A 255 12.89 4.25 -3.36
N ASP A 256 12.54 4.27 -2.09
CA ASP A 256 13.19 5.11 -1.11
C ASP A 256 14.58 4.54 -0.71
N PRO A 257 15.39 5.25 0.10
CA PRO A 257 16.70 4.75 0.53
C PRO A 257 16.68 3.46 1.36
N TYR A 258 15.52 3.10 1.87
CA TYR A 258 15.31 1.90 2.69
C TYR A 258 14.79 0.70 1.87
N GLY A 259 14.63 0.90 0.56
CA GLY A 259 14.13 -0.11 -0.37
C GLY A 259 12.60 -0.24 -0.37
N ASN A 260 11.89 0.69 0.26
CA ASN A 260 10.44 0.72 0.17
C ASN A 260 10.01 1.11 -1.24
N GLN A 261 9.16 0.28 -1.83
CA GLN A 261 8.66 0.49 -3.18
C GLN A 261 7.60 1.59 -3.19
N ILE A 262 7.83 2.61 -4.01
CA ILE A 262 6.89 3.69 -4.29
C ILE A 262 6.33 3.46 -5.68
N ASN A 263 5.06 3.07 -5.76
CA ASN A 263 4.39 2.76 -7.02
C ASN A 263 3.59 3.97 -7.48
N VAL A 264 3.73 4.32 -8.74
CA VAL A 264 3.09 5.48 -9.33
C VAL A 264 2.35 5.06 -10.59
N TRP A 265 1.10 5.47 -10.71
CA TRP A 265 0.34 5.28 -11.93
C TRP A 265 -0.28 6.58 -12.44
N CYS A 266 -0.67 6.55 -13.71
CA CYS A 266 -1.46 7.58 -14.36
C CYS A 266 -2.50 6.88 -15.25
N TYR A 267 -3.74 7.26 -15.13
CA TYR A 267 -4.84 6.85 -16.01
C TYR A 267 -5.44 8.07 -16.67
N GLU A 268 -6.31 7.89 -17.66
CA GLU A 268 -6.82 8.99 -18.46
C GLU A 268 -7.21 10.22 -17.65
N ASP A 269 -6.84 11.40 -18.20
CA ASP A 269 -7.27 12.69 -17.67
C ASP A 269 -8.80 12.66 -17.50
N CYS A 270 -9.26 12.49 -16.24
CA CYS A 270 -10.68 12.59 -15.91
C CYS A 270 -11.09 14.06 -15.88
#